data_b13eb8bd34ffee5d57e77670de357a45
#
_entry.id   b13eb8bd34ffee5d57e77670de357a45
#
_cell.length_a   1.000
_cell.length_b   1.000
_cell.length_c   1.000
_cell.angle_alpha   90.00
_cell.angle_beta   90.00
_cell.angle_gamma   90.00
#
_symmetry.space_group_name_H-M   'P 1'
#
loop_
_entity.id
_entity.type
_entity.pdbx_description
1 polymer ?
#
loop_
_entity_poly.entity_id
_entity_poly.type
_entity_poly.pdbx_seq_one_letter_code
_entity_poly.pdbx_strand_id
1 'polypeptide(L)'
;MADRLRRTGRAVSSGDVALAKAPPLVFAGEVDQLRERLAAVARGEALLLQAGDRPGARAALSAAAVRDTLRTLLQMSAVLTYAASVPVVKVGRIAGHYPAPRTGDPGLPTRTYRAAASTLNLVRAFTTGGEADLSQVHAWNREFVTASPAGQRYEAVARGIDKALAFMKACGTDPAGLRSVEFYAAHDVARLDYASALTRTDSRTGAPYATSGHLVRIGDGDRPPDEAHVGFAARIANPVTVRLGPATTVDEVLGYVDRLDPDREPGRLTFALRLGAERVRDLLPELVEKVTASGARPVWVTDPETSSGAPGFDDVLDEVRGFFDVHRSLGTHPGGIHTELTGDDVARDRERPLDLAFRVAEFARSPEPGA
;
A
#
# COMPACT_ATOMS: atom_id res chain seq x y z
N MET A 1 -26.13 -12.71 -13.48
CA MET A 1 -25.46 -12.43 -12.20
C MET A 1 -25.74 -13.48 -11.15
N ALA A 2 -26.98 -13.86 -10.91
CA ALA A 2 -27.32 -14.99 -10.00
C ALA A 2 -26.69 -16.33 -10.42
N ASP A 3 -26.51 -16.57 -11.72
CA ASP A 3 -25.90 -17.80 -12.26
C ASP A 3 -24.38 -17.89 -12.04
N ARG A 4 -23.66 -16.77 -11.90
CA ARG A 4 -22.22 -16.76 -11.59
C ARG A 4 -21.90 -17.16 -10.15
N LEU A 5 -22.77 -16.80 -9.19
CA LEU A 5 -22.61 -17.16 -7.78
C LEU A 5 -22.94 -18.64 -7.52
N ARG A 6 -23.78 -19.28 -8.35
CA ARG A 6 -24.13 -20.71 -8.23
C ARG A 6 -22.98 -21.65 -8.62
N ARG A 7 -21.99 -21.20 -9.36
CA ARG A 7 -20.87 -22.06 -9.82
C ARG A 7 -19.84 -22.37 -8.73
N THR A 8 -19.91 -21.74 -7.56
CA THR A 8 -19.00 -22.00 -6.43
C THR A 8 -19.51 -23.10 -5.47
N GLY A 9 -20.65 -23.75 -5.76
CA GLY A 9 -21.19 -24.86 -4.96
C GLY A 9 -21.69 -24.49 -3.55
N ARG A 10 -21.68 -23.21 -3.17
CA ARG A 10 -22.11 -22.69 -1.87
C ARG A 10 -23.48 -22.02 -1.98
N ALA A 11 -24.35 -22.26 -1.01
CA ALA A 11 -25.65 -21.57 -0.92
C ALA A 11 -25.42 -20.05 -0.78
N VAL A 12 -26.02 -19.26 -1.70
CA VAL A 12 -25.96 -17.79 -1.67
C VAL A 12 -26.71 -17.31 -0.43
N SER A 13 -26.02 -16.60 0.47
CA SER A 13 -26.65 -16.03 1.66
C SER A 13 -27.45 -14.76 1.32
N SER A 14 -28.41 -14.40 2.16
CA SER A 14 -29.13 -13.12 2.04
C SER A 14 -28.17 -11.90 2.09
N GLY A 15 -27.06 -12.02 2.81
CA GLY A 15 -26.00 -11.01 2.88
C GLY A 15 -25.27 -10.82 1.57
N ASP A 16 -25.03 -11.90 0.82
CA ASP A 16 -24.33 -11.83 -0.50
C ASP A 16 -25.21 -11.13 -1.54
N VAL A 17 -26.52 -11.34 -1.50
CA VAL A 17 -27.49 -10.64 -2.37
C VAL A 17 -27.55 -9.16 -2.06
N ALA A 18 -27.48 -8.78 -0.79
CA ALA A 18 -27.48 -7.38 -0.35
C ALA A 18 -26.20 -6.66 -0.83
N LEU A 19 -25.03 -7.28 -0.70
CA LEU A 19 -23.74 -6.73 -1.16
C LEU A 19 -23.66 -6.60 -2.68
N ALA A 20 -24.22 -7.54 -3.41
CA ALA A 20 -24.27 -7.49 -4.86
C ALA A 20 -25.05 -6.26 -5.40
N LYS A 21 -25.97 -5.71 -4.60
CA LYS A 21 -26.76 -4.51 -4.91
C LYS A 21 -26.20 -3.25 -4.25
N ALA A 22 -25.23 -3.39 -3.36
CA ALA A 22 -24.64 -2.26 -2.66
C ALA A 22 -23.86 -1.35 -3.63
N PRO A 23 -23.78 -0.04 -3.38
CA PRO A 23 -22.93 0.87 -4.14
C PRO A 23 -21.46 0.41 -4.14
N PRO A 24 -20.70 0.67 -5.21
CA PRO A 24 -19.26 0.41 -5.20
C PRO A 24 -18.56 1.28 -4.17
N LEU A 25 -17.52 0.74 -3.50
CA LEU A 25 -16.69 1.52 -2.59
C LEU A 25 -15.70 2.39 -3.34
N VAL A 26 -15.22 1.90 -4.50
CA VAL A 26 -14.35 2.61 -5.43
C VAL A 26 -14.85 2.40 -6.87
N PHE A 27 -14.50 3.32 -7.78
CA PHE A 27 -14.91 3.25 -9.17
C PHE A 27 -13.77 2.84 -10.09
N ALA A 28 -14.11 2.27 -11.26
CA ALA A 28 -13.15 1.82 -12.25
C ALA A 28 -12.15 2.92 -12.65
N GLY A 29 -12.60 4.17 -12.84
CA GLY A 29 -11.72 5.29 -13.16
C GLY A 29 -10.68 5.61 -12.10
N GLU A 30 -11.02 5.45 -10.80
CA GLU A 30 -10.05 5.61 -9.70
C GLU A 30 -9.02 4.46 -9.71
N VAL A 31 -9.45 3.26 -10.07
CA VAL A 31 -8.55 2.09 -10.22
C VAL A 31 -7.62 2.27 -11.42
N ASP A 32 -8.13 2.75 -12.55
CA ASP A 32 -7.32 3.03 -13.75
C ASP A 32 -6.25 4.10 -13.45
N GLN A 33 -6.60 5.14 -12.71
CA GLN A 33 -5.65 6.15 -12.25
C GLN A 33 -4.54 5.52 -11.38
N LEU A 34 -4.90 4.63 -10.44
CA LEU A 34 -3.87 3.92 -9.64
C LEU A 34 -2.98 3.06 -10.54
N ARG A 35 -3.51 2.37 -11.55
CA ARG A 35 -2.71 1.58 -12.51
C ARG A 35 -1.65 2.45 -13.19
N GLU A 36 -2.02 3.64 -13.66
CA GLU A 36 -1.07 4.59 -14.26
C GLU A 36 0.01 5.02 -13.26
N ARG A 37 -0.36 5.28 -12.00
CA ARG A 37 0.60 5.62 -10.94
C ARG A 37 1.56 4.48 -10.62
N LEU A 38 1.07 3.24 -10.54
CA LEU A 38 1.91 2.06 -10.30
C LEU A 38 2.81 1.74 -11.50
N ALA A 39 2.34 1.99 -12.72
CA ALA A 39 3.19 1.89 -13.91
C ALA A 39 4.36 2.88 -13.85
N ALA A 40 4.14 4.11 -13.36
CA ALA A 40 5.22 5.08 -13.12
C ALA A 40 6.19 4.58 -12.03
N VAL A 41 5.69 3.95 -10.95
CA VAL A 41 6.56 3.31 -9.94
C VAL A 41 7.41 2.20 -10.57
N ALA A 42 6.81 1.32 -11.37
CA ALA A 42 7.52 0.23 -12.04
C ALA A 42 8.60 0.72 -13.02
N ARG A 43 8.49 1.95 -13.53
CA ARG A 43 9.51 2.60 -14.38
C ARG A 43 10.56 3.41 -13.61
N GLY A 44 10.46 3.47 -12.28
CA GLY A 44 11.37 4.28 -11.46
C GLY A 44 11.06 5.78 -11.40
N GLU A 45 9.89 6.18 -11.87
CA GLU A 45 9.44 7.58 -11.94
C GLU A 45 8.69 8.02 -10.67
N ALA A 46 8.37 7.09 -9.78
CA ALA A 46 7.68 7.32 -8.51
C ALA A 46 8.05 6.25 -7.48
N LEU A 47 7.70 6.48 -6.21
CA LEU A 47 7.76 5.48 -5.14
C LEU A 47 6.35 5.10 -4.67
N LEU A 48 6.19 3.86 -4.19
CA LEU A 48 4.97 3.38 -3.55
C LEU A 48 5.15 3.35 -2.02
N LEU A 49 4.30 4.06 -1.31
CA LEU A 49 4.13 3.95 0.13
C LEU A 49 2.80 3.23 0.42
N GLN A 50 2.89 2.00 0.88
CA GLN A 50 1.75 1.29 1.42
C GLN A 50 1.80 1.30 2.94
N ALA A 51 0.69 1.62 3.59
CA ALA A 51 0.61 1.61 5.04
C ALA A 51 -0.80 1.32 5.53
N GLY A 52 -0.93 0.83 6.75
CA GLY A 52 -2.23 0.68 7.39
C GLY A 52 -2.35 -0.54 8.28
N ASP A 53 -3.58 -0.84 8.68
CA ASP A 53 -3.88 -1.83 9.70
C ASP A 53 -3.36 -3.24 9.38
N ARG A 54 -2.98 -3.95 10.44
CA ARG A 54 -2.63 -5.36 10.38
C ARG A 54 -3.86 -6.21 10.01
N PRO A 55 -3.69 -7.30 9.24
CA PRO A 55 -4.77 -8.27 9.05
C PRO A 55 -5.32 -8.76 10.39
N GLY A 56 -6.64 -8.70 10.57
CA GLY A 56 -7.29 -9.13 11.80
C GLY A 56 -7.24 -8.13 12.97
N ALA A 57 -6.61 -6.98 12.83
CA ALA A 57 -6.70 -5.91 13.82
C ALA A 57 -8.18 -5.50 13.97
N ARG A 58 -8.64 -5.43 15.22
CA ARG A 58 -9.92 -4.81 15.53
C ARG A 58 -9.71 -3.30 15.48
N ALA A 59 -9.61 -2.73 14.29
CA ALA A 59 -9.62 -1.29 14.17
C ALA A 59 -10.93 -0.79 14.79
N ALA A 60 -10.83 -0.11 15.92
CA ALA A 60 -11.90 0.72 16.37
C ALA A 60 -12.10 1.76 15.27
N LEU A 61 -13.22 1.70 14.53
CA LEU A 61 -13.60 2.64 13.50
C LEU A 61 -13.93 4.00 14.15
N SER A 62 -12.90 4.62 14.72
CA SER A 62 -13.02 5.98 15.21
C SER A 62 -12.46 6.95 14.17
N ALA A 63 -13.11 8.08 14.00
CA ALA A 63 -12.61 9.15 13.14
C ALA A 63 -11.19 9.59 13.54
N ALA A 64 -10.87 9.52 14.84
CA ALA A 64 -9.53 9.82 15.36
C ALA A 64 -8.49 8.82 14.86
N ALA A 65 -8.75 7.50 14.95
CA ALA A 65 -7.81 6.47 14.49
C ALA A 65 -7.55 6.59 12.97
N VAL A 66 -8.59 6.80 12.16
CA VAL A 66 -8.46 7.00 10.72
C VAL A 66 -7.62 8.25 10.42
N ARG A 67 -7.89 9.36 11.12
CA ARG A 67 -7.14 10.62 10.98
C ARG A 67 -5.66 10.42 11.35
N ASP A 68 -5.37 9.76 12.46
CA ASP A 68 -4.01 9.55 12.95
C ASP A 68 -3.20 8.66 11.99
N THR A 69 -3.78 7.58 11.48
CA THR A 69 -3.15 6.74 10.46
C THR A 69 -2.88 7.51 9.17
N LEU A 70 -3.87 8.27 8.70
CA LEU A 70 -3.73 9.10 7.49
C LEU A 70 -2.66 10.18 7.69
N ARG A 71 -2.66 10.89 8.84
CA ARG A 71 -1.64 11.89 9.21
C ARG A 71 -0.24 11.29 9.12
N THR A 72 -0.01 10.14 9.77
CA THR A 72 1.30 9.48 9.77
C THR A 72 1.73 9.10 8.34
N LEU A 73 0.83 8.54 7.54
CA LEU A 73 1.11 8.17 6.15
C LEU A 73 1.45 9.40 5.29
N LEU A 74 0.76 10.51 5.48
CA LEU A 74 1.04 11.76 4.77
C LEU A 74 2.38 12.36 5.19
N GLN A 75 2.73 12.32 6.48
CA GLN A 75 4.02 12.75 7.00
C GLN A 75 5.18 11.93 6.38
N MET A 76 5.05 10.59 6.37
CA MET A 76 6.01 9.70 5.72
C MET A 76 6.15 10.02 4.22
N SER A 77 5.01 10.19 3.53
CA SER A 77 4.98 10.51 2.10
C SER A 77 5.71 11.82 1.78
N ALA A 78 5.53 12.87 2.59
CA ALA A 78 6.20 14.17 2.37
C ALA A 78 7.73 14.05 2.51
N VAL A 79 8.20 13.30 3.51
CA VAL A 79 9.62 13.02 3.72
C VAL A 79 10.21 12.24 2.53
N LEU A 80 9.54 11.16 2.11
CA LEU A 80 9.99 10.34 0.98
C LEU A 80 9.99 11.13 -0.34
N THR A 81 8.94 11.93 -0.60
CA THR A 81 8.88 12.77 -1.79
C THR A 81 10.05 13.74 -1.86
N TYR A 82 10.33 14.41 -0.75
CA TYR A 82 11.47 15.36 -0.68
C TYR A 82 12.81 14.63 -0.90
N ALA A 83 13.01 13.49 -0.25
CA ALA A 83 14.29 12.79 -0.28
C ALA A 83 14.59 12.14 -1.62
N ALA A 84 13.59 11.48 -2.20
CA ALA A 84 13.75 10.77 -3.47
C ALA A 84 13.58 11.69 -4.69
N SER A 85 13.06 12.92 -4.49
CA SER A 85 12.75 13.87 -5.58
C SER A 85 11.82 13.32 -6.66
N VAL A 86 10.98 12.35 -6.28
CA VAL A 86 9.94 11.76 -7.14
C VAL A 86 8.61 11.71 -6.40
N PRO A 87 7.47 11.65 -7.12
CA PRO A 87 6.17 11.50 -6.49
C PRO A 87 6.07 10.22 -5.66
N VAL A 88 5.28 10.25 -4.58
CA VAL A 88 4.97 9.09 -3.76
C VAL A 88 3.49 8.73 -3.94
N VAL A 89 3.23 7.53 -4.44
CA VAL A 89 1.90 6.93 -4.53
C VAL A 89 1.50 6.41 -3.16
N LYS A 90 0.38 6.89 -2.63
CA LYS A 90 -0.08 6.57 -1.28
C LYS A 90 -1.22 5.57 -1.33
N VAL A 91 -1.01 4.38 -0.75
CA VAL A 91 -2.02 3.33 -0.67
C VAL A 91 -2.22 2.93 0.78
N GLY A 92 -3.43 3.16 1.31
CA GLY A 92 -3.77 2.86 2.68
C GLY A 92 -4.55 1.55 2.83
N ARG A 93 -4.18 0.72 3.78
CA ARG A 93 -4.95 -0.44 4.25
C ARG A 93 -5.83 -0.03 5.44
N ILE A 94 -6.68 0.95 5.24
CA ILE A 94 -7.51 1.57 6.29
C ILE A 94 -9.01 1.32 6.11
N ALA A 95 -9.40 0.58 5.08
CA ALA A 95 -10.79 0.23 4.82
C ALA A 95 -10.90 -1.24 4.43
N GLY A 96 -11.90 -1.93 4.95
CA GLY A 96 -12.22 -3.29 4.50
C GLY A 96 -11.50 -4.42 5.22
N HIS A 97 -10.93 -4.18 6.41
CA HIS A 97 -10.37 -5.27 7.20
C HIS A 97 -11.47 -6.16 7.76
N TYR A 98 -11.38 -7.42 7.39
CA TYR A 98 -12.12 -8.47 8.07
C TYR A 98 -11.40 -8.82 9.37
N PRO A 99 -12.07 -8.79 10.53
CA PRO A 99 -11.60 -9.57 11.66
C PRO A 99 -11.49 -11.03 11.19
N ALA A 100 -10.44 -11.74 11.64
CA ALA A 100 -10.23 -13.14 11.33
C ALA A 100 -11.58 -13.91 11.39
N PRO A 101 -11.89 -14.75 10.42
CA PRO A 101 -13.22 -15.30 10.27
C PRO A 101 -13.62 -16.09 11.53
N ARG A 102 -14.45 -15.50 12.37
CA ARG A 102 -15.32 -16.31 13.22
C ARG A 102 -16.31 -16.93 12.23
N THR A 103 -16.07 -18.20 11.90
CA THR A 103 -16.94 -18.99 11.07
C THR A 103 -18.37 -18.88 11.58
N GLY A 104 -19.28 -18.35 10.75
CA GLY A 104 -20.71 -18.41 10.98
C GLY A 104 -21.48 -17.12 11.24
N ASP A 105 -20.86 -15.92 11.19
CA ASP A 105 -21.62 -14.67 11.33
C ASP A 105 -22.13 -14.17 9.96
N PRO A 106 -23.42 -14.35 9.62
CA PRO A 106 -23.96 -13.96 8.31
C PRO A 106 -24.06 -12.44 8.14
N GLY A 107 -24.01 -11.66 9.23
CA GLY A 107 -24.06 -10.20 9.20
C GLY A 107 -22.71 -9.53 9.03
N LEU A 108 -21.63 -10.29 9.17
CA LEU A 108 -20.25 -9.75 9.11
C LEU A 108 -19.94 -9.06 7.78
N PRO A 109 -20.24 -9.62 6.60
CA PRO A 109 -19.96 -8.97 5.31
C PRO A 109 -20.62 -7.60 5.17
N THR A 110 -21.88 -7.48 5.57
CA THR A 110 -22.63 -6.22 5.51
C THR A 110 -22.07 -5.18 6.49
N ARG A 111 -21.67 -5.60 7.70
CA ARG A 111 -21.04 -4.69 8.67
C ARG A 111 -19.69 -4.21 8.18
N THR A 112 -18.87 -5.09 7.62
CA THR A 112 -17.57 -4.73 7.03
C THR A 112 -17.75 -3.74 5.88
N TYR A 113 -18.71 -3.98 4.99
CA TYR A 113 -19.01 -3.05 3.90
C TYR A 113 -19.39 -1.65 4.44
N ARG A 114 -20.28 -1.58 5.43
CA ARG A 114 -20.69 -0.29 6.02
C ARG A 114 -19.53 0.43 6.69
N ALA A 115 -18.69 -0.31 7.39
CA ALA A 115 -17.49 0.20 8.01
C ALA A 115 -16.52 0.75 6.96
N ALA A 116 -16.22 -0.01 5.91
CA ALA A 116 -15.37 0.40 4.81
C ALA A 116 -15.92 1.65 4.09
N ALA A 117 -17.23 1.70 3.83
CA ALA A 117 -17.87 2.86 3.21
C ALA A 117 -17.73 4.12 4.08
N SER A 118 -17.96 4.01 5.39
CA SER A 118 -17.78 5.13 6.32
C SER A 118 -16.33 5.61 6.39
N THR A 119 -15.39 4.67 6.45
CA THR A 119 -13.94 5.00 6.49
C THR A 119 -13.50 5.68 5.21
N LEU A 120 -13.87 5.16 4.04
CA LEU A 120 -13.49 5.77 2.76
C LEU A 120 -14.11 7.15 2.56
N ASN A 121 -15.36 7.35 3.02
CA ASN A 121 -15.97 8.68 3.01
C ASN A 121 -15.18 9.67 3.88
N LEU A 122 -14.74 9.24 5.07
CA LEU A 122 -13.94 10.05 5.97
C LEU A 122 -12.56 10.37 5.36
N VAL A 123 -11.90 9.37 4.76
CA VAL A 123 -10.63 9.56 4.06
C VAL A 123 -10.77 10.57 2.93
N ARG A 124 -11.79 10.45 2.10
CA ARG A 124 -12.06 11.42 1.02
C ARG A 124 -12.27 12.83 1.59
N ALA A 125 -13.03 12.96 2.69
CA ALA A 125 -13.21 14.25 3.34
C ALA A 125 -11.89 14.87 3.82
N PHE A 126 -11.00 14.08 4.43
CA PHE A 126 -9.69 14.56 4.90
C PHE A 126 -8.74 14.91 3.76
N THR A 127 -8.73 14.10 2.69
CA THR A 127 -7.80 14.30 1.56
C THR A 127 -8.23 15.41 0.61
N THR A 128 -9.52 15.78 0.59
CA THR A 128 -10.05 16.87 -0.27
C THR A 128 -10.46 18.11 0.53
N GLY A 129 -10.64 17.99 1.86
CA GLY A 129 -11.14 19.07 2.73
C GLY A 129 -10.07 20.07 3.19
N GLY A 130 -8.80 19.92 2.79
CA GLY A 130 -7.71 20.81 3.16
C GLY A 130 -6.94 20.40 4.42
N GLU A 131 -7.34 19.37 5.15
CA GLU A 131 -6.55 18.83 6.29
C GLU A 131 -5.25 18.14 5.83
N ALA A 132 -5.17 17.75 4.56
CA ALA A 132 -4.01 17.11 3.95
C ALA A 132 -3.09 18.11 3.19
N ASP A 133 -3.24 19.41 3.43
CA ASP A 133 -2.37 20.46 2.86
C ASP A 133 -0.90 20.18 3.18
N LEU A 134 -0.04 20.32 2.18
CA LEU A 134 1.40 20.02 2.31
C LEU A 134 2.07 20.85 3.41
N SER A 135 1.67 22.11 3.59
CA SER A 135 2.21 22.99 4.63
C SER A 135 1.81 22.47 6.01
N GLN A 136 0.57 21.99 6.18
CA GLN A 136 0.11 21.39 7.43
C GLN A 136 0.83 20.07 7.71
N VAL A 137 0.97 19.21 6.71
CA VAL A 137 1.72 17.94 6.84
C VAL A 137 3.16 18.21 7.24
N HIS A 138 3.79 19.24 6.65
CA HIS A 138 5.15 19.62 7.00
C HIS A 138 5.25 20.20 8.42
N ALA A 139 4.26 20.98 8.87
CA ALA A 139 4.21 21.47 10.25
C ALA A 139 4.20 20.30 11.25
N TRP A 140 3.47 19.22 10.97
CA TRP A 140 3.51 18.01 11.78
C TRP A 140 4.88 17.31 11.77
N ASN A 141 5.59 17.31 10.64
CA ASN A 141 6.96 16.79 10.57
C ASN A 141 7.92 17.64 11.39
N ARG A 142 7.78 18.98 11.37
CA ARG A 142 8.55 19.88 12.21
C ARG A 142 8.31 19.64 13.71
N GLU A 143 7.06 19.38 14.10
CA GLU A 143 6.72 19.02 15.48
C GLU A 143 7.46 17.76 15.93
N PHE A 144 7.47 16.68 15.10
CA PHE A 144 8.24 15.47 15.38
C PHE A 144 9.75 15.73 15.52
N VAL A 145 10.33 16.48 14.55
CA VAL A 145 11.77 16.80 14.56
C VAL A 145 12.17 17.56 15.80
N THR A 146 11.31 18.43 16.31
CA THR A 146 11.60 19.27 17.49
C THR A 146 11.38 18.52 18.80
N ALA A 147 10.35 17.66 18.87
CA ALA A 147 9.92 17.02 20.12
C ALA A 147 10.66 15.70 20.40
N SER A 148 11.17 15.02 19.37
CA SER A 148 11.73 13.67 19.50
C SER A 148 13.27 13.66 19.36
N PRO A 149 14.01 12.96 20.25
CA PRO A 149 15.45 12.72 20.07
C PRO A 149 15.78 12.01 18.75
N ALA A 150 14.93 11.12 18.27
CA ALA A 150 15.05 10.50 16.95
C ALA A 150 14.88 11.54 15.85
N GLY A 151 13.90 12.45 16.00
CA GLY A 151 13.62 13.53 15.05
C GLY A 151 14.75 14.51 14.87
N GLN A 152 15.49 14.86 15.92
CA GLN A 152 16.59 15.82 15.86
C GLN A 152 17.64 15.48 14.81
N ARG A 153 17.85 14.20 14.51
CA ARG A 153 18.76 13.74 13.45
C ARG A 153 18.32 14.18 12.06
N TYR A 154 17.05 14.52 11.89
CA TYR A 154 16.44 14.87 10.59
C TYR A 154 16.20 16.36 10.40
N GLU A 155 16.77 17.20 11.26
CA GLU A 155 16.67 18.67 11.19
C GLU A 155 17.11 19.23 9.82
N ALA A 156 18.12 18.63 9.21
CA ALA A 156 18.60 19.05 7.89
C ALA A 156 17.55 18.82 6.79
N VAL A 157 16.85 17.66 6.83
CA VAL A 157 15.78 17.32 5.88
C VAL A 157 14.59 18.25 6.10
N ALA A 158 14.18 18.47 7.33
CA ALA A 158 13.06 19.35 7.66
C ALA A 158 13.32 20.80 7.19
N ARG A 159 14.52 21.34 7.43
CA ARG A 159 14.93 22.66 6.91
C ARG A 159 14.98 22.73 5.39
N GLY A 160 15.34 21.61 4.73
CA GLY A 160 15.29 21.52 3.27
C GLY A 160 13.86 21.64 2.73
N ILE A 161 12.91 20.99 3.36
CA ILE A 161 11.48 21.10 3.01
C ILE A 161 10.97 22.53 3.28
N ASP A 162 11.35 23.16 4.41
CA ASP A 162 11.02 24.58 4.70
C ASP A 162 11.47 25.49 3.54
N LYS A 163 12.71 25.31 3.07
CA LYS A 163 13.23 26.10 1.94
C LYS A 163 12.49 25.85 0.64
N ALA A 164 12.15 24.59 0.36
CA ALA A 164 11.37 24.20 -0.84
C ALA A 164 9.99 24.86 -0.82
N LEU A 165 9.28 24.79 0.30
CA LEU A 165 7.97 25.43 0.46
C LEU A 165 8.04 26.94 0.36
N ALA A 166 9.05 27.58 0.97
CA ALA A 166 9.28 29.02 0.86
C ALA A 166 9.56 29.44 -0.59
N PHE A 167 10.36 28.64 -1.32
CA PHE A 167 10.65 28.88 -2.74
C PHE A 167 9.38 28.78 -3.60
N MET A 168 8.57 27.73 -3.43
CA MET A 168 7.30 27.56 -4.15
C MET A 168 6.39 28.76 -3.92
N LYS A 169 6.26 29.21 -2.67
CA LYS A 169 5.47 30.39 -2.31
C LYS A 169 6.03 31.67 -2.97
N ALA A 170 7.34 31.87 -2.99
CA ALA A 170 7.98 33.01 -3.64
C ALA A 170 7.77 33.03 -5.16
N CYS A 171 7.66 31.83 -5.79
CA CYS A 171 7.32 31.68 -7.21
C CYS A 171 5.83 31.87 -7.52
N GLY A 172 5.00 32.21 -6.53
CA GLY A 172 3.56 32.39 -6.71
C GLY A 172 2.76 31.08 -6.79
N THR A 173 3.41 29.94 -6.56
CA THR A 173 2.72 28.66 -6.43
C THR A 173 2.14 28.59 -5.02
N ASP A 174 0.81 28.73 -4.90
CA ASP A 174 0.15 28.61 -3.60
C ASP A 174 0.13 27.13 -3.20
N PRO A 175 0.83 26.72 -2.11
CA PRO A 175 0.73 25.37 -1.57
C PRO A 175 -0.71 24.98 -1.21
N ALA A 176 -1.58 25.98 -0.92
CA ALA A 176 -2.99 25.76 -0.72
C ALA A 176 -3.71 25.29 -2.00
N GLY A 177 -3.15 25.46 -3.19
CA GLY A 177 -3.60 24.82 -4.42
C GLY A 177 -3.39 23.30 -4.44
N LEU A 178 -2.50 22.78 -3.57
CA LEU A 178 -2.24 21.35 -3.37
C LEU A 178 -3.12 20.75 -2.26
N ARG A 179 -4.35 21.24 -2.13
CA ARG A 179 -5.30 20.82 -1.07
C ARG A 179 -5.82 19.40 -1.23
N SER A 180 -5.79 18.87 -2.44
CA SER A 180 -6.23 17.50 -2.71
C SER A 180 -5.02 16.58 -2.82
N VAL A 181 -4.99 15.56 -1.98
CA VAL A 181 -3.97 14.51 -2.01
C VAL A 181 -4.57 13.26 -2.60
N GLU A 182 -3.95 12.74 -3.66
CA GLU A 182 -4.28 11.42 -4.17
C GLU A 182 -4.01 10.38 -3.10
N PHE A 183 -5.03 9.58 -2.81
CA PHE A 183 -4.97 8.51 -1.83
C PHE A 183 -5.81 7.33 -2.31
N TYR A 184 -5.24 6.15 -2.28
CA TYR A 184 -5.87 4.92 -2.71
C TYR A 184 -6.03 3.95 -1.55
N ALA A 185 -7.06 3.11 -1.60
CA ALA A 185 -7.31 2.09 -0.58
C ALA A 185 -6.98 0.69 -1.13
N ALA A 186 -6.22 -0.09 -0.35
CA ALA A 186 -6.02 -1.50 -0.58
C ALA A 186 -7.05 -2.34 0.18
N HIS A 187 -7.46 -3.46 -0.42
CA HIS A 187 -8.31 -4.46 0.19
C HIS A 187 -7.59 -5.82 0.22
N ASP A 188 -7.36 -6.36 1.42
CA ASP A 188 -6.87 -7.71 1.60
C ASP A 188 -8.02 -8.70 1.38
N VAL A 189 -7.93 -9.50 0.34
CA VAL A 189 -8.98 -10.47 0.01
C VAL A 189 -8.81 -11.71 0.89
N ALA A 190 -9.26 -11.61 2.13
CA ALA A 190 -9.36 -12.77 3.03
C ALA A 190 -10.63 -13.61 2.75
N ARG A 191 -11.63 -13.01 2.08
CA ARG A 191 -12.91 -13.66 1.76
C ARG A 191 -13.32 -13.40 0.32
N LEU A 192 -13.26 -14.43 -0.49
CA LEU A 192 -13.63 -14.36 -1.91
C LEU A 192 -15.11 -14.08 -2.16
N ASP A 193 -16.00 -14.54 -1.26
CA ASP A 193 -17.44 -14.27 -1.36
C ASP A 193 -17.72 -12.76 -1.27
N TYR A 194 -17.09 -12.06 -0.34
CA TYR A 194 -17.20 -10.59 -0.21
C TYR A 194 -16.62 -9.86 -1.42
N ALA A 195 -15.39 -10.17 -1.81
CA ALA A 195 -14.74 -9.54 -2.93
C ALA A 195 -15.52 -9.76 -4.25
N SER A 196 -15.99 -10.98 -4.46
CA SER A 196 -16.80 -11.33 -5.62
C SER A 196 -18.17 -10.63 -5.63
N ALA A 197 -18.82 -10.50 -4.47
CA ALA A 197 -20.08 -9.77 -4.35
C ALA A 197 -19.97 -8.29 -4.65
N LEU A 198 -18.79 -7.70 -4.45
CA LEU A 198 -18.47 -6.31 -4.77
C LEU A 198 -17.76 -6.13 -6.12
N THR A 199 -17.62 -7.18 -6.93
CA THR A 199 -17.06 -7.04 -8.28
C THR A 199 -18.14 -6.51 -9.24
N ARG A 200 -17.77 -5.51 -10.02
CA ARG A 200 -18.63 -4.84 -11.02
C ARG A 200 -17.96 -4.84 -12.38
N THR A 201 -18.77 -4.95 -13.43
CA THR A 201 -18.30 -4.78 -14.81
C THR A 201 -18.39 -3.30 -15.18
N ASP A 202 -17.28 -2.71 -15.60
CA ASP A 202 -17.27 -1.35 -16.13
C ASP A 202 -18.03 -1.30 -17.47
N SER A 203 -18.96 -0.36 -17.59
CA SER A 203 -19.79 -0.24 -18.78
C SER A 203 -19.04 0.28 -20.01
N ARG A 204 -17.89 0.93 -19.81
CA ARG A 204 -17.07 1.50 -20.89
C ARG A 204 -16.19 0.45 -21.56
N THR A 205 -15.58 -0.42 -20.74
CA THR A 205 -14.56 -1.38 -21.19
C THR A 205 -15.02 -2.82 -21.18
N GLY A 206 -16.10 -3.14 -20.46
CA GLY A 206 -16.54 -4.52 -20.22
C GLY A 206 -15.67 -5.27 -19.22
N ALA A 207 -14.60 -4.66 -18.68
CA ALA A 207 -13.69 -5.29 -17.73
C ALA A 207 -14.31 -5.38 -16.33
N PRO A 208 -14.06 -6.47 -15.59
CA PRO A 208 -14.49 -6.61 -14.21
C PRO A 208 -13.52 -5.91 -13.26
N TYR A 209 -14.04 -5.11 -12.33
CA TYR A 209 -13.29 -4.44 -11.25
C TYR A 209 -13.79 -4.91 -9.89
N ALA A 210 -12.89 -5.27 -8.99
CA ALA A 210 -13.19 -5.46 -7.58
C ALA A 210 -13.37 -4.08 -6.94
N THR A 211 -14.61 -3.66 -6.74
CA THR A 211 -14.93 -2.32 -6.22
C THR A 211 -14.84 -2.22 -4.69
N SER A 212 -14.26 -3.22 -4.04
CA SER A 212 -13.97 -3.25 -2.61
C SER A 212 -12.71 -2.47 -2.21
N GLY A 213 -11.85 -2.13 -3.18
CA GLY A 213 -10.63 -1.35 -3.02
C GLY A 213 -9.99 -1.06 -4.38
N HIS A 214 -9.11 -0.06 -4.44
CA HIS A 214 -8.39 0.27 -5.66
C HIS A 214 -7.32 -0.79 -5.98
N LEU A 215 -6.58 -1.22 -4.94
CA LEU A 215 -5.57 -2.28 -4.98
C LEU A 215 -6.11 -3.52 -4.28
N VAL A 216 -5.93 -4.68 -4.89
CA VAL A 216 -6.29 -5.97 -4.32
C VAL A 216 -5.03 -6.67 -3.82
N ARG A 217 -5.05 -7.13 -2.57
CA ARG A 217 -3.97 -7.91 -1.98
C ARG A 217 -4.43 -9.36 -1.79
N ILE A 218 -3.59 -10.30 -2.21
CA ILE A 218 -3.82 -11.75 -2.04
C ILE A 218 -2.63 -12.40 -1.31
N GLY A 219 -2.91 -13.47 -0.59
CA GLY A 219 -1.95 -14.11 0.32
C GLY A 219 -2.08 -13.56 1.74
N ASP A 220 -1.90 -14.42 2.73
CA ASP A 220 -2.01 -14.09 4.16
C ASP A 220 -0.73 -14.48 4.88
N GLY A 221 -0.04 -13.48 5.43
CA GLY A 221 1.19 -13.67 6.18
C GLY A 221 2.24 -14.44 5.38
N ASP A 222 2.71 -15.57 5.93
CA ASP A 222 3.74 -16.42 5.33
C ASP A 222 3.17 -17.50 4.40
N ARG A 223 1.86 -17.50 4.15
CA ARG A 223 1.22 -18.46 3.27
C ARG A 223 1.04 -17.90 1.87
N PRO A 224 1.45 -18.65 0.83
CA PRO A 224 1.14 -18.28 -0.54
C PRO A 224 -0.37 -18.21 -0.75
N PRO A 225 -0.86 -17.34 -1.67
CA PRO A 225 -2.27 -17.29 -2.01
C PRO A 225 -2.71 -18.64 -2.60
N ASP A 226 -3.87 -19.12 -2.18
CA ASP A 226 -4.45 -20.32 -2.76
C ASP A 226 -4.92 -20.09 -4.20
N GLU A 227 -5.19 -21.19 -4.91
CA GLU A 227 -5.62 -21.22 -6.31
C GLU A 227 -6.87 -20.37 -6.56
N ALA A 228 -7.81 -20.34 -5.62
CA ALA A 228 -9.05 -19.59 -5.77
C ALA A 228 -8.82 -18.07 -5.70
N HIS A 229 -7.90 -17.62 -4.83
CA HIS A 229 -7.51 -16.20 -4.73
C HIS A 229 -6.75 -15.75 -5.97
N VAL A 230 -5.79 -16.55 -6.47
CA VAL A 230 -5.08 -16.28 -7.72
C VAL A 230 -6.05 -16.22 -8.90
N GLY A 231 -6.96 -17.21 -9.00
CA GLY A 231 -7.97 -17.24 -10.04
C GLY A 231 -8.98 -16.08 -9.98
N PHE A 232 -9.27 -15.54 -8.80
CA PHE A 232 -10.05 -14.30 -8.65
C PHE A 232 -9.28 -13.09 -9.15
N ALA A 233 -8.04 -12.92 -8.69
CA ALA A 233 -7.19 -11.79 -9.02
C ALA A 233 -6.86 -11.72 -10.53
N ALA A 234 -6.71 -12.86 -11.19
CA ALA A 234 -6.48 -12.94 -12.63
C ALA A 234 -7.65 -12.43 -13.49
N ARG A 235 -8.89 -12.38 -12.93
CA ARG A 235 -10.08 -11.96 -13.67
C ARG A 235 -10.48 -10.50 -13.50
N ILE A 236 -9.83 -9.77 -12.61
CA ILE A 236 -10.17 -8.36 -12.33
C ILE A 236 -9.12 -7.43 -12.93
N ALA A 237 -9.52 -6.22 -13.27
CA ALA A 237 -8.63 -5.20 -13.83
C ALA A 237 -7.82 -4.41 -12.78
N ASN A 238 -8.11 -4.59 -11.49
CA ASN A 238 -7.38 -3.94 -10.40
C ASN A 238 -5.91 -4.36 -10.38
N PRO A 239 -4.98 -3.48 -10.03
CA PRO A 239 -3.63 -3.89 -9.69
C PRO A 239 -3.65 -4.85 -8.48
N VAL A 240 -2.71 -5.80 -8.48
CA VAL A 240 -2.67 -6.89 -7.50
C VAL A 240 -1.35 -6.86 -6.74
N THR A 241 -1.42 -6.94 -5.41
CA THR A 241 -0.25 -7.20 -4.57
C THR A 241 -0.24 -8.67 -4.14
N VAL A 242 0.88 -9.34 -4.34
CA VAL A 242 1.17 -10.68 -3.80
C VAL A 242 2.26 -10.54 -2.74
N ARG A 243 2.01 -11.06 -1.53
CA ARG A 243 3.04 -11.11 -0.50
C ARG A 243 3.91 -12.35 -0.71
N LEU A 244 5.23 -12.14 -0.67
CA LEU A 244 6.23 -13.17 -0.79
C LEU A 244 7.01 -13.28 0.52
N GLY A 245 7.11 -14.50 1.03
CA GLY A 245 7.90 -14.83 2.21
C GLY A 245 9.22 -15.52 1.87
N PRO A 246 10.04 -15.83 2.88
CA PRO A 246 11.36 -16.44 2.66
C PRO A 246 11.32 -17.89 2.16
N ALA A 247 10.15 -18.53 2.14
CA ALA A 247 9.94 -19.87 1.59
C ALA A 247 9.43 -19.85 0.13
N THR A 248 9.12 -18.66 -0.41
CA THR A 248 8.59 -18.54 -1.77
C THR A 248 9.69 -18.81 -2.79
N THR A 249 9.42 -19.72 -3.71
CA THR A 249 10.36 -20.10 -4.76
C THR A 249 10.26 -19.19 -5.99
N VAL A 250 11.32 -19.16 -6.80
CA VAL A 250 11.33 -18.43 -8.09
C VAL A 250 10.24 -18.92 -9.02
N ASP A 251 10.02 -20.24 -9.09
CA ASP A 251 9.00 -20.84 -9.96
C ASP A 251 7.59 -20.41 -9.56
N GLU A 252 7.29 -20.30 -8.25
CA GLU A 252 6.02 -19.77 -7.78
C GLU A 252 5.83 -18.31 -8.18
N VAL A 253 6.87 -17.48 -8.06
CA VAL A 253 6.81 -16.07 -8.45
C VAL A 253 6.59 -15.92 -9.96
N LEU A 254 7.28 -16.69 -10.78
CA LEU A 254 7.05 -16.71 -12.23
C LEU A 254 5.64 -17.21 -12.58
N GLY A 255 5.14 -18.21 -11.84
CA GLY A 255 3.75 -18.67 -11.97
C GLY A 255 2.73 -17.57 -11.65
N TYR A 256 2.98 -16.70 -10.65
CA TYR A 256 2.14 -15.52 -10.41
C TYR A 256 2.23 -14.51 -11.55
N VAL A 257 3.43 -14.25 -12.07
CA VAL A 257 3.62 -13.37 -13.23
C VAL A 257 2.81 -13.86 -14.43
N ASP A 258 2.91 -15.14 -14.79
CA ASP A 258 2.22 -15.69 -15.96
C ASP A 258 0.69 -15.66 -15.83
N ARG A 259 0.17 -15.82 -14.64
CA ARG A 259 -1.27 -15.89 -14.39
C ARG A 259 -1.93 -14.55 -14.12
N LEU A 260 -1.23 -13.65 -13.41
CA LEU A 260 -1.80 -12.37 -12.95
C LEU A 260 -1.44 -11.21 -13.88
N ASP A 261 -0.37 -11.35 -14.67
CA ASP A 261 0.12 -10.34 -15.60
C ASP A 261 0.58 -10.96 -16.92
N PRO A 262 -0.30 -11.69 -17.65
CA PRO A 262 0.05 -12.34 -18.91
C PRO A 262 0.52 -11.33 -19.97
N ASP A 263 0.02 -10.11 -19.93
CA ASP A 263 0.34 -9.04 -20.89
C ASP A 263 1.60 -8.24 -20.52
N ARG A 264 2.23 -8.57 -19.38
CA ARG A 264 3.44 -7.88 -18.86
C ARG A 264 3.24 -6.37 -18.70
N GLU A 265 2.09 -5.97 -18.20
CA GLU A 265 1.71 -4.58 -17.98
C GLU A 265 2.51 -4.00 -16.79
N PRO A 266 3.32 -2.92 -16.99
CA PRO A 266 4.09 -2.35 -15.89
C PRO A 266 3.22 -1.94 -14.70
N GLY A 267 3.58 -2.36 -13.49
CA GLY A 267 2.85 -2.03 -12.28
C GLY A 267 1.54 -2.78 -12.05
N ARG A 268 1.15 -3.70 -12.96
CA ARG A 268 0.00 -4.60 -12.77
C ARG A 268 0.15 -5.44 -11.51
N LEU A 269 1.36 -5.96 -11.28
CA LEU A 269 1.74 -6.69 -10.09
C LEU A 269 2.59 -5.84 -9.15
N THR A 270 2.37 -6.03 -7.87
CA THR A 270 3.26 -5.60 -6.79
C THR A 270 3.66 -6.83 -5.99
N PHE A 271 4.96 -7.06 -5.83
CA PHE A 271 5.48 -8.07 -4.91
C PHE A 271 5.88 -7.41 -3.60
N ALA A 272 5.17 -7.75 -2.52
CA ALA A 272 5.47 -7.29 -1.18
C ALA A 272 6.33 -8.34 -0.46
N LEU A 273 7.58 -7.99 -0.21
CA LEU A 273 8.63 -8.90 0.24
C LEU A 273 8.80 -8.84 1.76
N ARG A 274 8.61 -9.96 2.43
CA ARG A 274 8.91 -10.15 3.85
C ARG A 274 9.96 -11.26 3.96
N LEU A 275 11.21 -10.92 3.72
CA LEU A 275 12.31 -11.89 3.64
C LEU A 275 13.13 -11.98 4.93
N GLY A 276 13.11 -10.94 5.75
CA GLY A 276 13.94 -10.79 6.94
C GLY A 276 15.35 -10.27 6.62
N ALA A 277 15.97 -9.61 7.61
CA ALA A 277 17.28 -8.97 7.46
C ALA A 277 18.38 -9.94 7.02
N GLU A 278 18.38 -11.15 7.58
CA GLU A 278 19.41 -12.18 7.30
C GLU A 278 19.34 -12.74 5.88
N ARG A 279 18.16 -12.72 5.24
CA ARG A 279 17.89 -13.45 3.99
C ARG A 279 17.62 -12.56 2.78
N VAL A 280 17.32 -11.30 2.99
CA VAL A 280 16.94 -10.40 1.88
C VAL A 280 18.04 -10.30 0.83
N ARG A 281 19.30 -10.25 1.25
CA ARG A 281 20.46 -10.11 0.35
C ARG A 281 20.76 -11.39 -0.43
N ASP A 282 20.36 -12.55 0.09
CA ASP A 282 20.59 -13.86 -0.53
C ASP A 282 19.44 -14.22 -1.50
N LEU A 283 18.20 -13.95 -1.12
CA LEU A 283 17.01 -14.40 -1.87
C LEU A 283 16.54 -13.41 -2.93
N LEU A 284 16.64 -12.11 -2.66
CA LEU A 284 16.09 -11.09 -3.55
C LEU A 284 16.78 -11.01 -4.91
N PRO A 285 18.12 -11.13 -5.04
CA PRO A 285 18.79 -10.99 -6.34
C PRO A 285 18.24 -11.95 -7.39
N GLU A 286 18.13 -13.22 -7.09
CA GLU A 286 17.64 -14.23 -8.04
C GLU A 286 16.19 -13.98 -8.44
N LEU A 287 15.32 -13.59 -7.48
CA LEU A 287 13.93 -13.25 -7.76
C LEU A 287 13.83 -12.09 -8.75
N VAL A 288 14.57 -11.01 -8.50
CA VAL A 288 14.55 -9.81 -9.36
C VAL A 288 15.09 -10.13 -10.75
N GLU A 289 16.21 -10.83 -10.86
CA GLU A 289 16.81 -11.19 -12.14
C GLU A 289 15.89 -12.08 -12.99
N LYS A 290 15.31 -13.14 -12.41
CA LYS A 290 14.43 -14.07 -13.11
C LYS A 290 13.13 -13.42 -13.56
N VAL A 291 12.51 -12.62 -12.70
CA VAL A 291 11.29 -11.87 -13.03
C VAL A 291 11.57 -10.83 -14.12
N THR A 292 12.68 -10.11 -14.04
CA THR A 292 13.09 -9.16 -15.07
C THR A 292 13.35 -9.87 -16.41
N ALA A 293 14.02 -11.03 -16.39
CA ALA A 293 14.28 -11.84 -17.58
C ALA A 293 13.00 -12.38 -18.23
N SER A 294 11.89 -12.54 -17.46
CA SER A 294 10.57 -12.92 -18.01
C SER A 294 9.87 -11.79 -18.77
N GLY A 295 10.45 -10.59 -18.79
CA GLY A 295 9.86 -9.39 -19.39
C GLY A 295 8.83 -8.67 -18.50
N ALA A 296 8.54 -9.19 -17.30
CA ALA A 296 7.63 -8.54 -16.36
C ALA A 296 8.29 -7.33 -15.68
N ARG A 297 7.45 -6.33 -15.37
CA ARG A 297 7.85 -5.10 -14.66
C ARG A 297 6.96 -4.87 -13.45
N PRO A 298 7.07 -5.72 -12.42
CA PRO A 298 6.30 -5.52 -11.21
C PRO A 298 6.85 -4.35 -10.40
N VAL A 299 6.03 -3.86 -9.47
CA VAL A 299 6.51 -3.00 -8.40
C VAL A 299 7.06 -3.88 -7.28
N TRP A 300 8.31 -3.67 -6.90
CA TRP A 300 8.92 -4.31 -5.75
C TRP A 300 8.74 -3.47 -4.49
N VAL A 301 8.27 -4.08 -3.41
CA VAL A 301 8.01 -3.39 -2.14
C VAL A 301 8.59 -4.21 -1.00
N THR A 302 9.42 -3.61 -0.16
CA THR A 302 9.79 -4.24 1.10
C THR A 302 8.63 -4.14 2.10
N ASP A 303 8.30 -5.24 2.77
CA ASP A 303 7.19 -5.37 3.73
C ASP A 303 7.72 -5.95 5.05
N PRO A 304 8.67 -5.28 5.73
CA PRO A 304 9.26 -5.80 6.95
C PRO A 304 8.20 -5.90 8.05
N GLU A 305 8.35 -6.88 8.93
CA GLU A 305 7.46 -7.02 10.07
C GLU A 305 7.73 -5.93 11.10
N THR A 306 6.75 -5.05 11.31
CA THR A 306 6.87 -3.91 12.24
C THR A 306 5.99 -4.04 13.49
N SER A 307 5.35 -5.20 13.68
CA SER A 307 4.36 -5.43 14.74
C SER A 307 4.96 -5.69 16.13
N SER A 308 4.14 -5.57 17.18
CA SER A 308 4.54 -5.97 18.57
C SER A 308 4.93 -7.45 18.62
N GLY A 309 6.15 -7.75 19.10
CA GLY A 309 6.77 -9.08 19.06
C GLY A 309 7.57 -9.38 17.80
N ALA A 310 7.65 -8.43 16.89
CA ALA A 310 8.48 -8.42 15.69
C ALA A 310 9.99 -8.33 16.04
N PRO A 311 10.85 -8.54 15.03
CA PRO A 311 12.27 -8.20 15.08
C PRO A 311 12.53 -6.80 15.63
N GLY A 312 13.71 -6.57 16.16
CA GLY A 312 14.15 -5.25 16.63
C GLY A 312 14.01 -4.21 15.51
N PHE A 313 13.94 -2.93 15.87
CA PHE A 313 13.85 -1.87 14.85
C PHE A 313 15.10 -1.86 13.96
N ASP A 314 16.25 -2.21 14.49
CA ASP A 314 17.51 -2.33 13.73
C ASP A 314 17.44 -3.45 12.68
N ASP A 315 16.81 -4.58 12.99
CA ASP A 315 16.59 -5.67 12.03
C ASP A 315 15.65 -5.23 10.89
N VAL A 316 14.57 -4.50 11.23
CA VAL A 316 13.68 -3.89 10.25
C VAL A 316 14.47 -2.96 9.32
N LEU A 317 15.32 -2.10 9.87
CA LEU A 317 16.14 -1.19 9.10
C LEU A 317 17.17 -1.91 8.23
N ASP A 318 17.75 -3.01 8.72
CA ASP A 318 18.71 -3.79 7.94
C ASP A 318 18.04 -4.55 6.79
N GLU A 319 16.82 -5.10 7.00
CA GLU A 319 16.02 -5.68 5.90
C GLU A 319 15.72 -4.63 4.82
N VAL A 320 15.25 -3.45 5.23
CA VAL A 320 14.96 -2.36 4.30
C VAL A 320 16.22 -1.91 3.56
N ARG A 321 17.33 -1.72 4.27
CA ARG A 321 18.62 -1.37 3.64
C ARG A 321 19.04 -2.43 2.62
N GLY A 322 19.00 -3.72 3.01
CA GLY A 322 19.34 -4.83 2.14
C GLY A 322 18.52 -4.85 0.86
N PHE A 323 17.21 -4.57 0.97
CA PHE A 323 16.32 -4.43 -0.18
C PHE A 323 16.79 -3.33 -1.15
N PHE A 324 17.07 -2.11 -0.65
CA PHE A 324 17.55 -1.01 -1.49
C PHE A 324 18.95 -1.30 -2.09
N ASP A 325 19.85 -1.90 -1.33
CA ASP A 325 21.20 -2.22 -1.79
C ASP A 325 21.18 -3.26 -2.91
N VAL A 326 20.35 -4.30 -2.82
CA VAL A 326 20.17 -5.31 -3.88
C VAL A 326 19.67 -4.65 -5.17
N HIS A 327 18.60 -3.86 -5.10
CA HIS A 327 18.09 -3.17 -6.28
C HIS A 327 19.11 -2.23 -6.91
N ARG A 328 19.90 -1.53 -6.10
CA ARG A 328 21.00 -0.67 -6.57
C ARG A 328 22.08 -1.48 -7.28
N SER A 329 22.48 -2.63 -6.72
CA SER A 329 23.51 -3.48 -7.31
C SER A 329 23.09 -4.09 -8.64
N LEU A 330 21.80 -4.37 -8.81
CA LEU A 330 21.22 -4.93 -10.03
C LEU A 330 20.80 -3.83 -11.05
N GLY A 331 20.93 -2.56 -10.70
CA GLY A 331 20.45 -1.46 -11.56
C GLY A 331 18.94 -1.46 -11.76
N THR A 332 18.16 -2.00 -10.80
CA THR A 332 16.70 -2.04 -10.83
C THR A 332 16.12 -1.05 -9.83
N HIS A 333 14.81 -0.76 -9.94
CA HIS A 333 14.16 0.22 -9.08
C HIS A 333 13.57 -0.43 -7.82
N PRO A 334 13.93 0.05 -6.60
CA PRO A 334 13.27 -0.35 -5.36
C PRO A 334 11.94 0.37 -5.24
N GLY A 335 10.87 -0.21 -5.76
CA GLY A 335 9.58 0.45 -5.96
C GLY A 335 8.97 1.11 -4.73
N GLY A 336 9.26 0.63 -3.52
CA GLY A 336 8.74 1.30 -2.32
C GLY A 336 8.77 0.47 -1.05
N ILE A 337 7.95 0.89 -0.09
CA ILE A 337 7.85 0.27 1.23
C ILE A 337 6.39 0.04 1.63
N HIS A 338 6.14 -1.09 2.29
CA HIS A 338 4.93 -1.34 3.08
C HIS A 338 5.28 -1.28 4.58
N THR A 339 4.41 -0.67 5.39
CA THR A 339 4.53 -0.68 6.85
C THR A 339 3.16 -0.88 7.51
N GLU A 340 3.14 -1.63 8.59
CA GLU A 340 1.93 -1.80 9.39
C GLU A 340 1.76 -0.56 10.29
N LEU A 341 0.59 0.09 10.18
CA LEU A 341 0.19 1.22 11.02
C LEU A 341 -1.17 0.90 11.60
N THR A 342 -1.23 0.37 12.82
CA THR A 342 -2.51 0.25 13.51
C THR A 342 -2.82 1.54 14.25
N GLY A 343 -4.11 1.90 14.37
CA GLY A 343 -4.50 3.10 15.12
C GLY A 343 -4.01 3.08 16.57
N ASP A 344 -3.95 1.90 17.19
CA ASP A 344 -3.42 1.71 18.54
C ASP A 344 -1.89 1.85 18.60
N ASP A 345 -1.16 1.35 17.60
CA ASP A 345 0.30 1.48 17.53
C ASP A 345 0.69 2.93 17.25
N VAL A 346 0.01 3.59 16.33
CA VAL A 346 0.22 5.03 16.03
C VAL A 346 -0.08 5.91 17.23
N ALA A 347 -1.07 5.55 18.05
CA ALA A 347 -1.39 6.29 19.28
C ALA A 347 -0.32 6.11 20.37
N ARG A 348 0.35 4.94 20.42
CA ARG A 348 1.36 4.61 21.41
C ARG A 348 2.77 5.00 21.00
N ASP A 349 3.12 4.85 19.71
CA ASP A 349 4.46 5.09 19.18
C ASP A 349 4.35 5.67 17.76
N ARG A 350 4.23 7.00 17.68
CA ARG A 350 4.26 7.73 16.39
C ARG A 350 5.68 7.92 15.86
N GLU A 351 6.69 7.73 16.70
CA GLU A 351 8.05 8.02 16.32
C GLU A 351 8.62 6.97 15.37
N ARG A 352 8.32 5.70 15.62
CA ARG A 352 8.88 4.58 14.85
C ARG A 352 8.54 4.61 13.35
N PRO A 353 7.28 4.84 12.92
CA PRO A 353 6.97 4.98 11.49
C PRO A 353 7.65 6.19 10.83
N LEU A 354 7.79 7.30 11.55
CA LEU A 354 8.45 8.49 11.01
C LEU A 354 9.97 8.30 10.93
N ASP A 355 10.60 7.71 11.96
CA ASP A 355 12.02 7.34 11.92
C ASP A 355 12.29 6.39 10.73
N LEU A 356 11.44 5.38 10.53
CA LEU A 356 11.51 4.49 9.36
C LEU A 356 11.45 5.28 8.05
N ALA A 357 10.51 6.23 7.90
CA ALA A 357 10.40 7.02 6.68
C ALA A 357 11.65 7.85 6.40
N PHE A 358 12.25 8.45 7.41
CA PHE A 358 13.49 9.19 7.26
C PHE A 358 14.67 8.29 6.87
N ARG A 359 14.75 7.07 7.46
CA ARG A 359 15.77 6.08 7.08
C ARG A 359 15.59 5.59 5.64
N VAL A 360 14.37 5.28 5.25
CA VAL A 360 14.06 4.91 3.85
C VAL A 360 14.44 6.06 2.92
N ALA A 361 14.17 7.30 3.32
CA ALA A 361 14.58 8.49 2.59
C ALA A 361 16.10 8.60 2.39
N GLU A 362 16.89 8.20 3.40
CA GLU A 362 18.35 8.13 3.28
C GLU A 362 18.79 7.03 2.30
N PHE A 363 18.15 5.86 2.34
CA PHE A 363 18.46 4.74 1.44
C PHE A 363 18.03 4.99 -0.02
N ALA A 364 16.92 5.72 -0.22
CA ALA A 364 16.41 6.07 -1.54
C ALA A 364 17.24 7.15 -2.26
N ARG A 365 18.01 7.94 -1.51
CA ARG A 365 18.94 8.91 -2.12
C ARG A 365 20.03 8.15 -2.87
N SER A 366 20.17 8.38 -4.16
CA SER A 366 21.38 8.00 -4.88
C SER A 366 22.57 8.74 -4.25
N PRO A 367 23.73 8.10 -4.04
CA PRO A 367 24.94 8.85 -3.72
C PRO A 367 25.13 9.87 -4.84
N GLU A 368 25.32 11.16 -4.47
CA GLU A 368 25.69 12.17 -5.46
C GLU A 368 26.94 11.70 -6.20
N PRO A 369 26.95 11.75 -7.56
CA PRO A 369 28.14 11.40 -8.29
C PRO A 369 29.23 12.41 -7.94
N GLY A 370 30.12 12.08 -7.03
CA GLY A 370 31.33 12.86 -6.71
C GLY A 370 31.41 13.48 -5.32
N ALA A 371 30.91 12.82 -4.26
CA ALA A 371 31.28 13.18 -2.88
C ALA A 371 32.50 12.41 -2.42
#